data_d95c49a7baba105c6e1eabee30c4791d
#
_entry.id   d95c49a7baba105c6e1eabee30c4791d
#
_cell.length_a   1.000
_cell.length_b   1.000
_cell.length_c   1.000
_cell.angle_alpha   90.00
_cell.angle_beta   90.00
_cell.angle_gamma   90.00
#
_symmetry.space_group_name_H-M   'P 1'
#
loop_
_entity.id
_entity.type
_entity.pdbx_description
1 polymer ?
#
loop_
_entity_poly.entity_id
_entity_poly.type
_entity_poly.pdbx_seq_one_letter_code
_entity_poly.pdbx_strand_id
1 'polypeptide(L)'
;MRQRSVRISALALAVTAAMGASAFAPPAHAVRSPHAAQSTPGHEATRSALRDLVEKGGQPGVAAKTSDSRGSWYGAAGYADTATGRERSPGDHFRGASITKTFIATVLLQLEAEGRLSLDDTVETWLPGLVRGNGYDGSRITLRRLLNHTSGIANYTADPEFVHNAAGPGFPEHRYDTHTPEELVAIALKYPPQPDPEKAPSYSNTNFVIAGMVVEKATGHSYAQEVTRRIVRPLKLRGTSFPGTSPQMPDPHPVAYSRFHQDAPDAEIHDATEQNMTWLGAAGDIISTTGDLNRFQRALIRGELLPPAQMEEMLDEVPSGDGTGYGLGVEFAQLSCGVKVVGKSGRTNGSLSAMVGTQDGKHQLTFNVNGDWLQDGSLYVNAIEAEFCGKTPLSTRQPSRALPDSLPDSFATRPGSGD
;
A
#
# COMPACT_ATOMS: atom_id res chain seq x y z
N MET A 1 59.52 -22.21 -54.46
CA MET A 1 60.72 -21.37 -54.63
C MET A 1 61.10 -20.76 -53.30
N ARG A 2 62.31 -21.11 -52.81
CA ARG A 2 63.22 -20.46 -51.84
C ARG A 2 62.63 -19.94 -50.54
N GLN A 3 62.74 -20.70 -49.45
CA GLN A 3 63.72 -20.62 -48.36
C GLN A 3 64.42 -19.29 -48.17
N ARG A 4 64.34 -18.77 -46.93
CA ARG A 4 65.53 -18.30 -46.17
C ARG A 4 65.22 -18.26 -44.66
N SER A 5 65.90 -19.16 -43.99
CA SER A 5 66.14 -19.19 -42.56
C SER A 5 67.23 -18.13 -42.18
N VAL A 6 67.05 -17.48 -41.03
CA VAL A 6 68.21 -16.90 -40.33
C VAL A 6 68.12 -17.27 -38.85
N ARG A 7 69.11 -18.01 -38.39
CA ARG A 7 69.50 -18.28 -36.98
C ARG A 7 70.46 -17.19 -36.54
N ILE A 8 70.41 -16.76 -35.29
CA ILE A 8 71.55 -16.32 -34.47
C ILE A 8 71.03 -16.33 -33.03
N SER A 9 71.38 -17.23 -32.18
CA SER A 9 72.51 -17.40 -31.25
C SER A 9 72.26 -16.72 -29.88
N ALA A 10 72.37 -17.56 -28.90
CA ALA A 10 72.27 -17.38 -27.47
C ALA A 10 73.39 -16.45 -26.88
N LEU A 11 73.02 -15.78 -25.78
CA LEU A 11 73.99 -15.46 -24.75
C LEU A 11 73.37 -15.66 -23.37
N ALA A 12 73.84 -16.59 -22.64
CA ALA A 12 73.54 -16.84 -21.24
C ALA A 12 74.38 -15.89 -20.35
N LEU A 13 73.69 -15.25 -19.38
CA LEU A 13 74.39 -14.68 -18.21
C LEU A 13 73.67 -15.12 -16.96
N ALA A 14 74.29 -15.96 -16.20
CA ALA A 14 73.89 -16.37 -14.87
C ALA A 14 74.32 -15.27 -13.88
N VAL A 15 73.35 -14.79 -13.07
CA VAL A 15 73.63 -14.06 -11.84
C VAL A 15 72.75 -14.68 -10.74
N THR A 16 73.46 -15.32 -9.82
CA THR A 16 72.93 -15.81 -8.54
C THR A 16 72.80 -14.64 -7.59
N ALA A 17 71.59 -14.44 -7.00
CA ALA A 17 71.43 -13.65 -5.79
C ALA A 17 70.22 -14.12 -4.96
N ALA A 18 70.57 -14.64 -3.82
CA ALA A 18 69.93 -14.63 -2.50
C ALA A 18 68.39 -14.63 -2.36
N MET A 19 67.95 -15.69 -1.73
CA MET A 19 66.56 -15.83 -1.16
C MET A 19 66.28 -14.76 -0.11
N GLY A 20 65.22 -14.02 -0.33
CA GLY A 20 64.49 -13.29 0.70
C GLY A 20 63.01 -13.68 0.59
N ALA A 21 62.54 -14.56 1.47
CA ALA A 21 61.15 -14.94 1.56
C ALA A 21 60.36 -13.80 2.20
N SER A 22 59.77 -12.92 1.37
CA SER A 22 58.76 -11.98 1.80
C SER A 22 57.39 -12.63 1.54
N ALA A 23 56.75 -13.06 2.63
CA ALA A 23 55.35 -13.51 2.61
C ALA A 23 54.46 -12.32 2.20
N PHE A 24 53.98 -12.31 0.96
CA PHE A 24 52.90 -11.46 0.57
C PHE A 24 51.61 -12.01 1.18
N ALA A 25 51.13 -11.39 2.29
CA ALA A 25 49.75 -11.53 2.74
C ALA A 25 48.83 -10.90 1.67
N PRO A 26 47.77 -11.58 1.23
CA PRO A 26 46.82 -10.94 0.34
C PRO A 26 46.20 -9.73 1.04
N PRO A 27 45.88 -8.63 0.30
CA PRO A 27 45.22 -7.49 0.91
C PRO A 27 43.88 -7.96 1.48
N ALA A 28 43.67 -7.74 2.77
CA ALA A 28 42.39 -7.91 3.41
C ALA A 28 41.43 -7.03 2.65
N HIS A 29 40.51 -7.63 1.90
CA HIS A 29 39.34 -6.92 1.39
C HIS A 29 38.62 -6.37 2.62
N ALA A 30 38.77 -5.07 2.88
CA ALA A 30 37.94 -4.37 3.81
C ALA A 30 36.49 -4.57 3.31
N VAL A 31 35.74 -5.41 4.02
CA VAL A 31 34.30 -5.49 3.89
C VAL A 31 33.84 -4.07 4.17
N ARG A 32 33.49 -3.33 3.11
CA ARG A 32 32.84 -2.05 3.26
C ARG A 32 31.57 -2.35 4.02
N SER A 33 31.50 -1.90 5.26
CA SER A 33 30.27 -1.85 6.02
C SER A 33 29.19 -1.23 5.13
N PRO A 34 27.98 -1.81 5.07
CA PRO A 34 26.91 -1.24 4.27
C PRO A 34 26.73 0.23 4.67
N HIS A 35 26.51 1.07 3.71
CA HIS A 35 26.32 2.50 3.87
C HIS A 35 25.39 2.74 5.07
N ALA A 36 25.94 3.17 6.18
CA ALA A 36 25.16 3.78 7.25
C ALA A 36 24.44 4.95 6.59
N ALA A 37 23.14 4.77 6.33
CA ALA A 37 22.28 5.85 5.89
C ALA A 37 22.54 7.02 6.81
N GLN A 38 22.96 8.17 6.27
CA GLN A 38 23.30 9.34 7.03
C GLN A 38 22.14 9.61 7.99
N SER A 39 22.39 9.48 9.28
CA SER A 39 21.40 9.68 10.33
C SER A 39 21.06 11.18 10.36
N THR A 40 20.01 11.57 9.66
CA THR A 40 19.36 12.84 9.94
C THR A 40 18.83 12.74 11.37
N PRO A 41 19.28 13.60 12.31
CA PRO A 41 18.80 13.54 13.68
C PRO A 41 17.28 13.69 13.70
N GLY A 42 16.57 12.84 14.46
CA GLY A 42 15.14 13.01 14.70
C GLY A 42 14.21 11.90 14.22
N HIS A 43 14.72 10.81 13.59
CA HIS A 43 13.92 9.66 13.16
C HIS A 43 14.40 8.34 13.80
N GLU A 44 15.06 8.41 14.96
CA GLU A 44 15.61 7.22 15.64
C GLU A 44 14.49 6.29 16.12
N ALA A 45 13.39 6.84 16.65
CA ALA A 45 12.24 6.06 17.08
C ALA A 45 11.59 5.34 15.88
N THR A 46 11.40 6.04 14.77
CA THR A 46 10.86 5.47 13.53
C THR A 46 11.78 4.37 13.00
N ARG A 47 13.08 4.63 12.94
CA ARG A 47 14.08 3.60 12.53
C ARG A 47 14.00 2.36 13.42
N SER A 48 13.83 2.53 14.75
CA SER A 48 13.67 1.41 15.66
C SER A 48 12.38 0.65 15.39
N ALA A 49 11.26 1.34 15.18
CA ALA A 49 9.98 0.71 14.87
C ALA A 49 9.99 -0.04 13.54
N LEU A 50 10.70 0.48 12.51
CA LEU A 50 10.89 -0.26 11.26
C LEU A 50 11.71 -1.55 11.45
N ARG A 51 12.75 -1.53 12.29
CA ARG A 51 13.48 -2.76 12.64
C ARG A 51 12.59 -3.74 13.40
N ASP A 52 11.76 -3.26 14.31
CA ASP A 52 10.85 -4.11 15.08
C ASP A 52 9.84 -4.84 14.19
N LEU A 53 9.36 -4.21 13.09
CA LEU A 53 8.52 -4.88 12.09
C LEU A 53 9.24 -6.11 11.48
N VAL A 54 10.54 -6.03 11.26
CA VAL A 54 11.33 -7.15 10.71
C VAL A 54 11.72 -8.14 11.79
N GLU A 55 12.34 -7.69 12.89
CA GLU A 55 12.96 -8.56 13.90
C GLU A 55 11.93 -9.21 14.83
N LYS A 56 10.85 -8.48 15.19
CA LYS A 56 9.78 -8.97 16.08
C LYS A 56 8.54 -9.39 15.31
N GLY A 57 8.21 -8.68 14.21
CA GLY A 57 7.05 -8.98 13.36
C GLY A 57 7.31 -10.07 12.33
N GLY A 58 8.56 -10.49 12.16
CA GLY A 58 8.94 -11.53 11.19
C GLY A 58 8.72 -11.12 9.73
N GLN A 59 8.71 -9.80 9.46
CA GLN A 59 8.50 -9.29 8.11
C GLN A 59 9.78 -9.37 7.29
N PRO A 60 9.72 -9.69 5.97
CA PRO A 60 10.90 -9.76 5.11
C PRO A 60 11.64 -8.45 5.01
N GLY A 61 10.91 -7.35 4.86
CA GLY A 61 11.48 -6.01 4.81
C GLY A 61 10.45 -4.91 4.83
N VAL A 62 10.90 -3.70 5.14
CA VAL A 62 10.11 -2.48 5.19
C VAL A 62 10.89 -1.32 4.61
N ALA A 63 10.22 -0.43 3.91
CA ALA A 63 10.76 0.85 3.43
C ALA A 63 9.81 1.98 3.81
N ALA A 64 10.36 3.10 4.29
CA ALA A 64 9.61 4.26 4.72
C ALA A 64 10.20 5.55 4.16
N LYS A 65 9.32 6.51 3.87
CA LYS A 65 9.66 7.89 3.55
C LYS A 65 8.89 8.82 4.46
N THR A 66 9.62 9.78 5.04
CA THR A 66 8.99 10.89 5.76
C THR A 66 9.27 12.21 5.08
N SER A 67 8.46 13.20 5.34
CA SER A 67 8.70 14.59 5.00
C SER A 67 8.12 15.49 6.07
N ASP A 68 8.95 16.36 6.65
CA ASP A 68 8.56 17.34 7.65
C ASP A 68 9.23 18.70 7.40
N SER A 69 9.22 19.60 8.39
CA SER A 69 9.86 20.93 8.29
C SER A 69 11.38 20.86 8.18
N ARG A 70 12.01 19.76 8.56
CA ARG A 70 13.47 19.53 8.50
C ARG A 70 13.89 18.97 7.15
N GLY A 71 12.96 18.49 6.33
CA GLY A 71 13.23 17.91 5.03
C GLY A 71 12.61 16.54 4.82
N SER A 72 13.25 15.69 4.03
CA SER A 72 12.81 14.32 3.78
C SER A 72 13.84 13.33 4.27
N TRP A 73 13.35 12.26 4.89
CA TRP A 73 14.16 11.14 5.32
C TRP A 73 13.66 9.84 4.69
N TYR A 74 14.57 8.92 4.41
CA TYR A 74 14.28 7.56 3.99
C TYR A 74 14.87 6.58 4.99
N GLY A 75 14.11 5.57 5.38
CA GLY A 75 14.56 4.48 6.23
C GLY A 75 14.08 3.14 5.69
N ALA A 76 14.86 2.11 5.97
CA ALA A 76 14.52 0.75 5.59
C ALA A 76 15.08 -0.24 6.61
N ALA A 77 14.50 -1.43 6.68
CA ALA A 77 15.01 -2.57 7.40
C ALA A 77 14.67 -3.86 6.64
N GLY A 78 15.47 -4.93 6.84
CA GLY A 78 15.28 -6.19 6.14
C GLY A 78 15.53 -6.09 4.63
N TYR A 79 14.95 -7.01 3.90
CA TYR A 79 15.28 -7.26 2.50
C TYR A 79 14.07 -7.05 1.59
N ALA A 80 14.33 -6.56 0.40
CA ALA A 80 13.39 -6.58 -0.71
C ALA A 80 13.26 -7.99 -1.31
N ASP A 81 14.37 -8.74 -1.27
CA ASP A 81 14.44 -10.12 -1.70
C ASP A 81 15.32 -10.89 -0.72
N THR A 82 14.75 -11.82 0.03
CA THR A 82 15.43 -12.60 1.05
C THR A 82 16.35 -13.67 0.45
N ALA A 83 16.09 -14.11 -0.79
CA ALA A 83 16.89 -15.11 -1.46
C ALA A 83 18.22 -14.54 -1.97
N THR A 84 18.20 -13.31 -2.49
CA THR A 84 19.39 -12.62 -3.01
C THR A 84 20.07 -11.70 -1.99
N GLY A 85 19.39 -11.39 -0.86
CA GLY A 85 19.85 -10.41 0.11
C GLY A 85 19.76 -8.96 -0.37
N ARG A 86 18.96 -8.66 -1.42
CA ARG A 86 18.74 -7.29 -1.91
C ARG A 86 17.98 -6.49 -0.86
N GLU A 87 18.57 -5.38 -0.43
CA GLU A 87 17.94 -4.46 0.51
C GLU A 87 16.81 -3.66 -0.15
N ARG A 88 15.89 -3.11 0.68
CA ARG A 88 14.85 -2.19 0.22
C ARG A 88 15.47 -0.86 -0.24
N SER A 89 14.89 -0.28 -1.30
CA SER A 89 15.38 0.97 -1.92
C SER A 89 14.29 2.05 -2.01
N PRO A 90 14.66 3.35 -2.08
CA PRO A 90 13.68 4.43 -2.23
C PRO A 90 12.84 4.35 -3.51
N GLY A 91 13.35 3.66 -4.54
CA GLY A 91 12.69 3.48 -5.82
C GLY A 91 11.83 2.22 -5.92
N ASP A 92 11.79 1.39 -4.88
CA ASP A 92 10.99 0.17 -4.93
C ASP A 92 9.51 0.49 -5.15
N HIS A 93 8.96 -0.09 -6.22
CA HIS A 93 7.53 -0.07 -6.50
C HIS A 93 6.82 -1.13 -5.68
N PHE A 94 5.65 -0.83 -5.18
CA PHE A 94 4.83 -1.79 -4.44
C PHE A 94 3.35 -1.59 -4.74
N ARG A 95 2.54 -2.61 -4.50
CA ARG A 95 1.09 -2.52 -4.60
C ARG A 95 0.55 -1.77 -3.39
N GLY A 96 -0.01 -0.58 -3.63
CA GLY A 96 -0.54 0.29 -2.57
C GLY A 96 -1.91 -0.13 -2.06
N ALA A 97 -2.53 -1.10 -2.72
CA ALA A 97 -3.85 -1.62 -2.37
C ALA A 97 -4.87 -0.48 -2.12
N SER A 98 -5.56 -0.50 -0.98
CA SER A 98 -6.65 0.44 -0.66
C SER A 98 -6.24 1.92 -0.62
N ILE A 99 -4.96 2.26 -0.72
CA ILE A 99 -4.53 3.65 -0.97
C ILE A 99 -5.14 4.18 -2.29
N THR A 100 -5.44 3.31 -3.26
CA THR A 100 -6.18 3.62 -4.48
C THR A 100 -7.46 4.43 -4.19
N LYS A 101 -8.16 4.11 -3.11
CA LYS A 101 -9.45 4.74 -2.75
C LYS A 101 -9.33 6.25 -2.57
N THR A 102 -8.24 6.72 -1.99
CA THR A 102 -8.01 8.17 -1.83
C THR A 102 -7.87 8.87 -3.19
N PHE A 103 -7.23 8.21 -4.16
CA PHE A 103 -7.11 8.75 -5.53
C PHE A 103 -8.48 8.79 -6.23
N ILE A 104 -9.30 7.74 -6.10
CA ILE A 104 -10.66 7.69 -6.67
C ILE A 104 -11.55 8.76 -6.05
N ALA A 105 -11.55 8.89 -4.72
CA ALA A 105 -12.30 9.93 -4.02
C ALA A 105 -11.88 11.34 -4.46
N THR A 106 -10.57 11.58 -4.61
CA THR A 106 -10.05 12.87 -5.11
C THR A 106 -10.58 13.17 -6.51
N VAL A 107 -10.66 12.18 -7.42
CA VAL A 107 -11.20 12.37 -8.77
C VAL A 107 -12.69 12.71 -8.72
N LEU A 108 -13.50 12.00 -7.90
CA LEU A 108 -14.92 12.29 -7.77
C LEU A 108 -15.19 13.68 -7.21
N LEU A 109 -14.44 14.11 -6.21
CA LEU A 109 -14.51 15.47 -5.66
C LEU A 109 -14.09 16.54 -6.68
N GLN A 110 -13.09 16.26 -7.54
CA GLN A 110 -12.76 17.15 -8.64
C GLN A 110 -13.90 17.25 -9.68
N LEU A 111 -14.56 16.12 -9.99
CA LEU A 111 -15.71 16.11 -10.91
C LEU A 111 -16.89 16.86 -10.32
N GLU A 112 -17.11 16.79 -9.02
CA GLU A 112 -18.10 17.59 -8.31
C GLU A 112 -17.77 19.08 -8.38
N ALA A 113 -16.53 19.48 -8.09
CA ALA A 113 -16.09 20.87 -8.23
C ALA A 113 -16.24 21.43 -9.66
N GLU A 114 -16.17 20.56 -10.66
CA GLU A 114 -16.43 20.88 -12.07
C GLU A 114 -17.91 20.94 -12.43
N GLY A 115 -18.83 20.62 -11.49
CA GLY A 115 -20.27 20.54 -11.73
C GLY A 115 -20.70 19.40 -12.64
N ARG A 116 -19.88 18.35 -12.78
CA ARG A 116 -20.15 17.19 -13.64
C ARG A 116 -20.97 16.12 -12.96
N LEU A 117 -20.97 16.09 -11.64
CA LEU A 117 -21.77 15.23 -10.77
C LEU A 117 -21.99 15.95 -9.43
N SER A 118 -22.86 15.40 -8.61
CA SER A 118 -22.97 15.75 -7.19
C SER A 118 -22.69 14.50 -6.36
N LEU A 119 -22.02 14.63 -5.22
CA LEU A 119 -21.88 13.51 -4.28
C LEU A 119 -23.22 13.08 -3.68
N ASP A 120 -24.26 13.90 -3.79
CA ASP A 120 -25.64 13.56 -3.40
C ASP A 120 -26.42 12.85 -4.51
N ASP A 121 -25.85 12.72 -5.72
CA ASP A 121 -26.40 11.86 -6.75
C ASP A 121 -26.41 10.41 -6.27
N THR A 122 -27.46 9.67 -6.68
CA THR A 122 -27.59 8.26 -6.31
C THR A 122 -26.85 7.33 -7.28
N VAL A 123 -26.51 6.14 -6.81
CA VAL A 123 -25.94 5.08 -7.66
C VAL A 123 -26.86 4.78 -8.84
N GLU A 124 -28.20 4.77 -8.62
CA GLU A 124 -29.19 4.51 -9.67
C GLU A 124 -29.16 5.57 -10.78
N THR A 125 -28.83 6.84 -10.44
CA THR A 125 -28.68 7.92 -11.43
C THR A 125 -27.58 7.65 -12.43
N TRP A 126 -26.45 7.15 -11.97
CA TRP A 126 -25.25 6.92 -12.79
C TRP A 126 -25.20 5.53 -13.41
N LEU A 127 -25.64 4.51 -12.67
CA LEU A 127 -25.56 3.10 -13.00
C LEU A 127 -26.92 2.41 -12.80
N PRO A 128 -27.90 2.73 -13.66
CA PRO A 128 -29.26 2.24 -13.50
C PRO A 128 -29.33 0.71 -13.45
N GLY A 129 -29.99 0.18 -12.41
CA GLY A 129 -30.21 -1.25 -12.24
C GLY A 129 -29.03 -2.04 -11.68
N LEU A 130 -27.85 -1.42 -11.46
CA LEU A 130 -26.67 -2.14 -10.96
C LEU A 130 -26.87 -2.63 -9.52
N VAL A 131 -27.41 -1.79 -8.63
CA VAL A 131 -27.58 -2.10 -7.20
C VAL A 131 -29.06 -2.31 -6.90
N ARG A 132 -29.53 -3.56 -7.09
CA ARG A 132 -30.92 -3.96 -6.91
C ARG A 132 -31.06 -5.39 -6.40
N GLY A 133 -32.22 -5.66 -5.79
CA GLY A 133 -32.54 -7.00 -5.28
C GLY A 133 -31.93 -7.27 -3.90
N ASN A 134 -32.32 -8.39 -3.29
CA ASN A 134 -31.83 -8.84 -1.98
C ASN A 134 -31.85 -7.74 -0.88
N GLY A 135 -32.81 -6.81 -0.93
CA GLY A 135 -32.92 -5.69 0.01
C GLY A 135 -32.15 -4.42 -0.39
N TYR A 136 -31.45 -4.42 -1.50
CA TYR A 136 -30.74 -3.24 -2.03
C TYR A 136 -31.63 -2.37 -2.90
N ASP A 137 -31.43 -1.06 -2.78
CA ASP A 137 -32.04 -0.02 -3.60
C ASP A 137 -31.01 1.08 -3.91
N GLY A 138 -30.45 1.06 -5.11
CA GLY A 138 -29.46 2.01 -5.58
C GLY A 138 -29.96 3.46 -5.63
N SER A 139 -31.28 3.70 -5.63
CA SER A 139 -31.89 5.04 -5.58
C SER A 139 -31.77 5.72 -4.19
N ARG A 140 -31.40 4.95 -3.17
CA ARG A 140 -31.23 5.41 -1.79
C ARG A 140 -29.77 5.52 -1.37
N ILE A 141 -28.83 5.13 -2.23
CA ILE A 141 -27.39 5.11 -1.94
C ILE A 141 -26.75 6.22 -2.75
N THR A 142 -26.22 7.24 -2.06
CA THR A 142 -25.53 8.36 -2.69
C THR A 142 -24.05 8.03 -2.94
N LEU A 143 -23.39 8.79 -3.83
CA LEU A 143 -21.95 8.67 -4.07
C LEU A 143 -21.15 8.98 -2.79
N ARG A 144 -21.60 9.96 -1.99
CA ARG A 144 -21.03 10.28 -0.68
C ARG A 144 -21.01 9.05 0.23
N ARG A 145 -22.10 8.30 0.29
CA ARG A 145 -22.22 7.09 1.11
C ARG A 145 -21.30 5.95 0.64
N LEU A 146 -20.96 5.90 -0.65
CA LEU A 146 -19.94 4.99 -1.14
C LEU A 146 -18.57 5.38 -0.59
N LEU A 147 -18.21 6.68 -0.67
CA LEU A 147 -16.87 7.16 -0.35
C LEU A 147 -16.54 7.11 1.15
N ASN A 148 -17.53 7.23 2.03
CA ASN A 148 -17.37 7.16 3.49
C ASN A 148 -17.81 5.82 4.11
N HIS A 149 -18.09 4.82 3.27
CA HIS A 149 -18.49 3.48 3.71
C HIS A 149 -19.79 3.40 4.53
N THR A 150 -20.72 4.34 4.32
CA THR A 150 -22.06 4.32 4.93
C THR A 150 -23.16 3.87 3.96
N SER A 151 -22.82 3.22 2.86
CA SER A 151 -23.76 2.73 1.84
C SER A 151 -24.59 1.53 2.28
N GLY A 152 -24.06 0.71 3.19
CA GLY A 152 -24.63 -0.58 3.56
C GLY A 152 -24.39 -1.71 2.54
N ILE A 153 -23.66 -1.45 1.44
CA ILE A 153 -23.37 -2.50 0.45
C ILE A 153 -22.35 -3.48 1.03
N ALA A 154 -22.67 -4.76 0.98
CA ALA A 154 -21.79 -5.84 1.44
C ALA A 154 -20.44 -5.81 0.69
N ASN A 155 -19.40 -6.29 1.36
CA ASN A 155 -18.07 -6.37 0.78
C ASN A 155 -17.89 -7.70 0.04
N TYR A 156 -17.68 -7.69 -1.29
CA TYR A 156 -17.47 -8.91 -2.08
C TYR A 156 -16.27 -9.72 -1.59
N THR A 157 -15.27 -9.07 -0.94
CA THR A 157 -14.13 -9.78 -0.36
C THR A 157 -14.47 -10.52 0.96
N ALA A 158 -15.74 -10.48 1.40
CA ALA A 158 -16.23 -11.34 2.46
C ALA A 158 -16.84 -12.66 1.95
N ASP A 159 -16.97 -12.82 0.62
CA ASP A 159 -17.38 -14.10 0.00
C ASP A 159 -16.26 -15.14 0.17
N PRO A 160 -16.53 -16.28 0.83
CA PRO A 160 -15.48 -17.25 1.16
C PRO A 160 -14.81 -17.90 -0.04
N GLU A 161 -15.57 -18.19 -1.11
CA GLU A 161 -15.04 -18.77 -2.34
C GLU A 161 -14.16 -17.74 -3.08
N PHE A 162 -14.67 -16.51 -3.17
CA PHE A 162 -13.91 -15.43 -3.80
C PHE A 162 -12.59 -15.18 -3.09
N VAL A 163 -12.61 -15.07 -1.74
CA VAL A 163 -11.40 -14.81 -0.97
C VAL A 163 -10.42 -15.98 -0.99
N HIS A 164 -10.93 -17.21 -1.01
CA HIS A 164 -10.09 -18.40 -1.17
C HIS A 164 -9.25 -18.32 -2.45
N ASN A 165 -9.85 -17.91 -3.55
CA ASN A 165 -9.21 -17.85 -4.86
C ASN A 165 -8.34 -16.58 -5.03
N ALA A 166 -8.83 -15.42 -4.59
CA ALA A 166 -8.13 -14.14 -4.83
C ALA A 166 -6.99 -13.88 -3.85
N ALA A 167 -7.06 -14.38 -2.62
CA ALA A 167 -6.11 -14.04 -1.56
C ALA A 167 -5.77 -15.21 -0.61
N GLY A 168 -6.47 -16.31 -0.71
CA GLY A 168 -6.29 -17.51 0.11
C GLY A 168 -5.46 -18.59 -0.58
N PRO A 169 -5.56 -19.85 -0.10
CA PRO A 169 -4.80 -20.99 -0.64
C PRO A 169 -5.02 -21.30 -2.12
N GLY A 170 -6.13 -20.87 -2.73
CA GLY A 170 -6.40 -21.01 -4.16
C GLY A 170 -5.65 -19.99 -5.03
N PHE A 171 -5.04 -18.96 -4.43
CA PHE A 171 -4.35 -17.90 -5.16
C PHE A 171 -3.35 -18.38 -6.23
N PRO A 172 -2.50 -19.40 -6.00
CA PRO A 172 -1.52 -19.81 -7.00
C PRO A 172 -2.16 -20.21 -8.34
N GLU A 173 -3.36 -20.79 -8.32
CA GLU A 173 -4.09 -21.23 -9.50
C GLU A 173 -4.90 -20.09 -10.13
N HIS A 174 -5.35 -19.11 -9.33
CA HIS A 174 -6.27 -18.04 -9.71
C HIS A 174 -5.61 -16.64 -9.83
N ARG A 175 -4.31 -16.51 -9.56
CA ARG A 175 -3.61 -15.22 -9.52
C ARG A 175 -3.65 -14.38 -10.80
N TYR A 176 -3.99 -14.97 -11.91
CA TYR A 176 -4.10 -14.33 -13.21
C TYR A 176 -5.55 -14.14 -13.70
N ASP A 177 -6.54 -14.58 -12.91
CA ASP A 177 -7.94 -14.43 -13.26
C ASP A 177 -8.30 -12.95 -13.42
N THR A 178 -9.18 -12.68 -14.39
CA THR A 178 -9.70 -11.34 -14.65
C THR A 178 -11.12 -11.24 -14.16
N HIS A 179 -11.42 -10.19 -13.39
CA HIS A 179 -12.74 -9.89 -12.90
C HIS A 179 -13.23 -8.55 -13.45
N THR A 180 -14.48 -8.50 -13.87
CA THR A 180 -15.14 -7.25 -14.24
C THR A 180 -15.72 -6.57 -12.99
N PRO A 181 -15.88 -5.23 -12.99
CA PRO A 181 -16.53 -4.52 -11.90
C PRO A 181 -17.95 -5.05 -11.59
N GLU A 182 -18.71 -5.38 -12.63
CA GLU A 182 -20.09 -5.91 -12.51
C GLU A 182 -20.10 -7.27 -11.81
N GLU A 183 -19.14 -8.17 -12.10
CA GLU A 183 -19.01 -9.46 -11.42
C GLU A 183 -18.71 -9.26 -9.93
N LEU A 184 -17.81 -8.34 -9.56
CA LEU A 184 -17.51 -8.05 -8.16
C LEU A 184 -18.73 -7.50 -7.42
N VAL A 185 -19.48 -6.60 -8.04
CA VAL A 185 -20.74 -6.09 -7.47
C VAL A 185 -21.76 -7.21 -7.32
N ALA A 186 -21.91 -8.07 -8.33
CA ALA A 186 -22.85 -9.19 -8.27
C ALA A 186 -22.54 -10.18 -7.12
N ILE A 187 -21.26 -10.41 -6.83
CA ILE A 187 -20.85 -11.21 -5.66
C ILE A 187 -21.33 -10.56 -4.36
N ALA A 188 -21.11 -9.25 -4.19
CA ALA A 188 -21.55 -8.52 -3.01
C ALA A 188 -23.06 -8.58 -2.80
N LEU A 189 -23.83 -8.46 -3.87
CA LEU A 189 -25.30 -8.44 -3.82
C LEU A 189 -25.93 -9.82 -3.49
N LYS A 190 -25.16 -10.91 -3.44
CA LYS A 190 -25.62 -12.20 -2.88
C LYS A 190 -25.90 -12.11 -1.38
N TYR A 191 -25.26 -11.19 -0.68
CA TYR A 191 -25.36 -10.97 0.76
C TYR A 191 -26.35 -9.84 1.07
N PRO A 192 -27.06 -9.86 2.20
CA PRO A 192 -27.98 -8.76 2.54
C PRO A 192 -27.20 -7.47 2.85
N PRO A 193 -27.88 -6.31 2.74
CA PRO A 193 -27.30 -5.04 3.17
C PRO A 193 -26.89 -5.07 4.64
N GLN A 194 -25.80 -4.35 4.96
CA GLN A 194 -25.38 -4.15 6.35
C GLN A 194 -26.45 -3.36 7.12
N PRO A 195 -26.78 -3.75 8.36
CA PRO A 195 -27.75 -3.03 9.17
C PRO A 195 -27.22 -1.65 9.59
N ASP A 196 -28.09 -0.68 9.72
CA ASP A 196 -27.82 0.66 10.25
C ASP A 196 -26.54 1.35 9.69
N PRO A 197 -26.31 1.36 8.37
CA PRO A 197 -25.06 1.83 7.78
C PRO A 197 -24.77 3.31 8.04
N GLU A 198 -25.80 4.08 8.45
CA GLU A 198 -25.66 5.53 8.74
C GLU A 198 -25.05 5.81 10.11
N LYS A 199 -24.99 4.80 11.00
CA LYS A 199 -24.50 4.99 12.37
C LYS A 199 -23.00 4.88 12.49
N ALA A 200 -22.36 4.06 11.65
CA ALA A 200 -20.92 3.88 11.63
C ALA A 200 -20.47 3.38 10.25
N PRO A 201 -19.25 3.71 9.82
CA PRO A 201 -18.69 3.19 8.57
C PRO A 201 -18.61 1.66 8.62
N SER A 202 -19.11 1.01 7.56
CA SER A 202 -18.92 -0.43 7.33
C SER A 202 -18.09 -0.61 6.06
N TYR A 203 -16.80 -0.89 6.23
CA TYR A 203 -15.85 -0.92 5.12
C TYR A 203 -16.25 -1.93 4.04
N SER A 204 -16.31 -1.47 2.78
CA SER A 204 -16.65 -2.31 1.64
C SER A 204 -15.85 -1.90 0.40
N ASN A 205 -15.08 -2.84 -0.16
CA ASN A 205 -14.40 -2.63 -1.43
C ASN A 205 -15.39 -2.41 -2.57
N THR A 206 -16.58 -3.01 -2.50
CA THR A 206 -17.67 -2.86 -3.49
C THR A 206 -18.00 -1.38 -3.72
N ASN A 207 -17.98 -0.57 -2.67
CA ASN A 207 -18.23 0.87 -2.77
C ASN A 207 -17.29 1.56 -3.76
N PHE A 208 -16.01 1.23 -3.72
CA PHE A 208 -15.01 1.86 -4.59
C PHE A 208 -14.92 1.23 -5.97
N VAL A 209 -15.33 -0.02 -6.13
CA VAL A 209 -15.59 -0.61 -7.45
C VAL A 209 -16.69 0.20 -8.15
N ILE A 210 -17.84 0.44 -7.47
CA ILE A 210 -18.95 1.25 -7.99
C ILE A 210 -18.48 2.70 -8.24
N ALA A 211 -17.72 3.30 -7.32
CA ALA A 211 -17.18 4.66 -7.48
C ALA A 211 -16.29 4.77 -8.74
N GLY A 212 -15.46 3.77 -9.04
CA GLY A 212 -14.69 3.68 -10.28
C GLY A 212 -15.58 3.62 -11.53
N MET A 213 -16.65 2.83 -11.50
CA MET A 213 -17.63 2.76 -12.60
C MET A 213 -18.34 4.12 -12.80
N VAL A 214 -18.64 4.85 -11.71
CA VAL A 214 -19.21 6.21 -11.81
C VAL A 214 -18.23 7.18 -12.45
N VAL A 215 -16.93 7.14 -12.10
CA VAL A 215 -15.90 7.94 -12.79
C VAL A 215 -15.91 7.66 -14.30
N GLU A 216 -15.95 6.41 -14.70
CA GLU A 216 -15.98 6.02 -16.11
C GLU A 216 -17.26 6.52 -16.81
N LYS A 217 -18.40 6.36 -16.18
CA LYS A 217 -19.68 6.83 -16.71
C LYS A 217 -19.73 8.35 -16.85
N ALA A 218 -19.22 9.08 -15.87
CA ALA A 218 -19.21 10.55 -15.85
C ALA A 218 -18.22 11.15 -16.86
N THR A 219 -17.12 10.45 -17.19
CA THR A 219 -16.03 11.01 -18.00
C THR A 219 -15.89 10.41 -19.39
N GLY A 220 -16.34 9.17 -19.59
CA GLY A 220 -16.07 8.39 -20.80
C GLY A 220 -14.65 7.80 -20.86
N HIS A 221 -13.88 7.92 -19.77
CA HIS A 221 -12.52 7.39 -19.65
C HIS A 221 -12.43 6.44 -18.43
N SER A 222 -11.52 5.47 -18.47
CA SER A 222 -11.30 4.61 -17.31
C SER A 222 -10.85 5.42 -16.09
N TYR A 223 -11.19 4.94 -14.88
CA TYR A 223 -10.72 5.59 -13.64
C TYR A 223 -9.19 5.74 -13.63
N ALA A 224 -8.45 4.76 -14.15
CA ALA A 224 -7.00 4.79 -14.26
C ALA A 224 -6.50 5.95 -15.15
N GLN A 225 -7.18 6.20 -16.27
CA GLN A 225 -6.89 7.33 -17.15
C GLN A 225 -7.18 8.67 -16.46
N GLU A 226 -8.32 8.78 -15.74
CA GLU A 226 -8.69 10.01 -15.02
C GLU A 226 -7.74 10.30 -13.86
N VAL A 227 -7.40 9.32 -13.03
CA VAL A 227 -6.38 9.48 -11.98
C VAL A 227 -5.03 9.89 -12.58
N THR A 228 -4.62 9.22 -13.67
CA THR A 228 -3.36 9.54 -14.34
C THR A 228 -3.33 10.97 -14.85
N ARG A 229 -4.40 11.42 -15.49
CA ARG A 229 -4.51 12.77 -16.08
C ARG A 229 -4.59 13.87 -15.03
N ARG A 230 -5.38 13.63 -13.97
CA ARG A 230 -5.74 14.64 -12.96
C ARG A 230 -4.74 14.73 -11.80
N ILE A 231 -4.06 13.63 -11.48
CA ILE A 231 -3.22 13.53 -10.28
C ILE A 231 -1.79 13.14 -10.63
N VAL A 232 -1.61 11.97 -11.25
CA VAL A 232 -0.28 11.38 -11.46
C VAL A 232 0.62 12.30 -12.31
N ARG A 233 0.11 12.78 -13.45
CA ARG A 233 0.88 13.66 -14.36
C ARG A 233 1.16 15.03 -13.74
N PRO A 234 0.17 15.78 -13.21
CA PRO A 234 0.42 17.09 -12.61
C PRO A 234 1.42 17.05 -11.47
N LEU A 235 1.34 16.05 -10.59
CA LEU A 235 2.24 15.88 -9.46
C LEU A 235 3.55 15.18 -9.82
N LYS A 236 3.71 14.74 -11.08
CA LYS A 236 4.91 14.02 -11.57
C LYS A 236 5.21 12.77 -10.73
N LEU A 237 4.19 11.97 -10.43
CA LEU A 237 4.30 10.71 -9.69
C LEU A 237 4.79 9.61 -10.66
N ARG A 238 6.10 9.59 -10.90
CA ARG A 238 6.69 8.77 -11.98
C ARG A 238 6.69 7.27 -11.69
N GLY A 239 6.63 6.89 -10.42
CA GLY A 239 6.55 5.50 -9.97
C GLY A 239 5.11 5.05 -9.69
N THR A 240 4.09 5.85 -10.09
CA THR A 240 2.68 5.55 -9.83
C THR A 240 1.96 5.15 -11.11
N SER A 241 1.32 3.99 -11.09
CA SER A 241 0.58 3.44 -12.23
C SER A 241 -0.59 2.56 -11.79
N PHE A 242 -1.45 2.23 -12.74
CA PHE A 242 -2.60 1.33 -12.58
C PHE A 242 -2.42 0.20 -13.60
N PRO A 243 -2.17 -1.04 -13.17
CA PRO A 243 -1.71 -2.11 -14.06
C PRO A 243 -2.81 -2.68 -14.97
N GLY A 244 -4.09 -2.45 -14.65
CA GLY A 244 -5.19 -3.11 -15.34
C GLY A 244 -5.09 -4.63 -15.21
N THR A 245 -5.07 -5.36 -16.34
CA THR A 245 -4.93 -6.82 -16.36
C THR A 245 -3.49 -7.31 -16.30
N SER A 246 -2.48 -6.41 -16.34
CA SER A 246 -1.07 -6.82 -16.27
C SER A 246 -0.73 -7.34 -14.88
N PRO A 247 -0.17 -8.55 -14.75
CA PRO A 247 0.24 -9.09 -13.47
C PRO A 247 1.61 -8.59 -13.00
N GLN A 248 2.43 -8.02 -13.90
CA GLN A 248 3.82 -7.65 -13.64
C GLN A 248 3.94 -6.42 -12.74
N MET A 249 5.07 -6.34 -12.06
CA MET A 249 5.52 -5.16 -11.34
C MET A 249 6.60 -4.42 -12.12
N PRO A 250 6.59 -3.07 -12.14
CA PRO A 250 7.72 -2.31 -12.68
C PRO A 250 8.97 -2.44 -11.78
N ASP A 251 10.14 -2.47 -12.39
CA ASP A 251 11.42 -2.46 -11.68
C ASP A 251 11.80 -1.05 -11.18
N PRO A 252 12.54 -0.98 -10.05
CA PRO A 252 12.79 -2.03 -9.08
C PRO A 252 11.57 -2.29 -8.19
N HIS A 253 11.37 -3.51 -7.74
CA HIS A 253 10.33 -3.85 -6.79
C HIS A 253 10.82 -4.92 -5.79
N PRO A 254 10.27 -5.03 -4.57
CA PRO A 254 10.52 -6.14 -3.69
C PRO A 254 9.74 -7.38 -4.15
N VAL A 255 10.17 -8.55 -3.73
CA VAL A 255 9.33 -9.75 -3.74
C VAL A 255 8.20 -9.52 -2.74
N ALA A 256 6.97 -9.78 -3.17
CA ALA A 256 5.78 -9.70 -2.33
C ALA A 256 5.53 -11.06 -1.68
N TYR A 257 5.86 -11.19 -0.40
CA TYR A 257 5.76 -12.43 0.35
C TYR A 257 4.38 -12.56 0.99
N SER A 258 3.70 -13.70 0.80
CA SER A 258 2.36 -13.95 1.34
C SER A 258 2.26 -15.30 2.04
N ARG A 259 1.48 -15.34 3.10
CA ARG A 259 1.02 -16.58 3.75
C ARG A 259 -0.41 -16.94 3.38
N PHE A 260 -1.00 -16.24 2.39
CA PHE A 260 -2.38 -16.46 1.94
C PHE A 260 -3.38 -16.55 3.09
N HIS A 261 -3.28 -15.59 4.03
CA HIS A 261 -4.14 -15.50 5.23
C HIS A 261 -4.12 -16.73 6.17
N GLN A 262 -3.05 -17.49 6.10
CA GLN A 262 -2.81 -18.55 7.10
C GLN A 262 -2.10 -17.91 8.30
N ASP A 263 -2.77 -17.87 9.45
CA ASP A 263 -2.26 -17.25 10.68
C ASP A 263 -1.26 -18.13 11.45
N ALA A 264 -1.08 -19.40 11.03
CA ALA A 264 -0.11 -20.29 11.67
C ALA A 264 1.31 -19.71 11.56
N PRO A 265 2.09 -19.67 12.66
CA PRO A 265 3.46 -19.11 12.64
C PRO A 265 4.40 -19.83 11.66
N ASP A 266 4.12 -21.09 11.35
CA ASP A 266 4.86 -21.97 10.44
C ASP A 266 4.22 -22.07 9.06
N ALA A 267 3.19 -21.25 8.74
CA ALA A 267 2.57 -21.24 7.43
C ALA A 267 3.60 -20.93 6.35
N GLU A 268 3.52 -21.64 5.23
CA GLU A 268 4.42 -21.49 4.10
C GLU A 268 4.34 -20.05 3.54
N ILE A 269 5.52 -19.53 3.16
CA ILE A 269 5.64 -18.21 2.56
C ILE A 269 5.80 -18.37 1.06
N HIS A 270 4.92 -17.73 0.32
CA HIS A 270 4.85 -17.79 -1.13
C HIS A 270 5.19 -16.44 -1.77
N ASP A 271 5.63 -16.47 -3.02
CA ASP A 271 5.82 -15.28 -3.86
C ASP A 271 4.49 -14.89 -4.55
N ALA A 272 3.92 -13.77 -4.12
CA ALA A 272 2.71 -13.17 -4.69
C ALA A 272 3.00 -11.90 -5.52
N THR A 273 4.23 -11.71 -5.99
CA THR A 273 4.65 -10.51 -6.73
C THR A 273 3.84 -10.31 -7.99
N GLU A 274 3.69 -11.36 -8.80
CA GLU A 274 2.87 -11.31 -10.00
C GLU A 274 1.43 -11.70 -9.67
N GLN A 275 0.50 -10.77 -9.88
CA GLN A 275 -0.93 -11.00 -9.72
C GLN A 275 -1.74 -10.00 -10.53
N ASN A 276 -2.82 -10.48 -11.15
CA ASN A 276 -3.80 -9.63 -11.81
C ASN A 276 -4.66 -8.93 -10.75
N MET A 277 -4.61 -7.59 -10.70
CA MET A 277 -5.27 -6.80 -9.67
C MET A 277 -6.71 -6.39 -10.01
N THR A 278 -7.29 -6.90 -11.10
CA THR A 278 -8.68 -6.58 -11.46
C THR A 278 -9.69 -6.99 -10.39
N TRP A 279 -9.33 -7.97 -9.54
CA TRP A 279 -10.14 -8.35 -8.39
C TRP A 279 -10.28 -7.25 -7.32
N LEU A 280 -9.42 -6.22 -7.32
CA LEU A 280 -9.55 -5.01 -6.51
C LEU A 280 -9.91 -3.78 -7.37
N GLY A 281 -9.37 -3.65 -8.58
CA GLY A 281 -9.65 -2.56 -9.50
C GLY A 281 -9.57 -1.19 -8.82
N ALA A 282 -10.59 -0.36 -8.98
CA ALA A 282 -10.68 0.97 -8.38
C ALA A 282 -10.67 0.97 -6.83
N ALA A 283 -10.87 -0.19 -6.20
CA ALA A 283 -10.74 -0.33 -4.76
C ALA A 283 -9.29 -0.56 -4.29
N GLY A 284 -8.34 -0.97 -5.21
CA GLY A 284 -7.04 -1.35 -4.69
C GLY A 284 -5.94 -1.74 -5.66
N ASP A 285 -5.91 -1.30 -6.89
CA ASP A 285 -4.92 -1.77 -7.88
C ASP A 285 -3.68 -0.90 -8.06
N ILE A 286 -3.56 0.24 -7.37
CA ILE A 286 -2.43 1.16 -7.54
C ILE A 286 -1.08 0.49 -7.27
N ILE A 287 -0.13 0.72 -8.15
CA ILE A 287 1.30 0.52 -7.93
C ILE A 287 1.93 1.88 -7.70
N SER A 288 2.78 2.01 -6.67
CA SER A 288 3.43 3.29 -6.36
C SER A 288 4.76 3.10 -5.63
N THR A 289 5.39 4.21 -5.24
CA THR A 289 6.58 4.25 -4.39
C THR A 289 6.30 5.07 -3.11
N THR A 290 7.08 4.87 -2.05
CA THR A 290 6.96 5.68 -0.83
C THR A 290 7.11 7.17 -1.11
N GLY A 291 7.95 7.55 -2.09
CA GLY A 291 8.19 8.93 -2.48
C GLY A 291 7.00 9.58 -3.18
N ASP A 292 6.35 8.85 -4.07
CA ASP A 292 5.20 9.37 -4.82
C ASP A 292 3.97 9.49 -3.92
N LEU A 293 3.69 8.49 -3.08
CA LEU A 293 2.57 8.55 -2.14
C LEU A 293 2.75 9.68 -1.12
N ASN A 294 3.96 9.90 -0.64
CA ASN A 294 4.26 11.02 0.27
C ASN A 294 4.01 12.38 -0.41
N ARG A 295 4.38 12.51 -1.69
CA ARG A 295 4.10 13.71 -2.50
C ARG A 295 2.62 13.92 -2.73
N PHE A 296 1.89 12.85 -3.06
CA PHE A 296 0.45 12.89 -3.25
C PHE A 296 -0.28 13.31 -1.96
N GLN A 297 0.01 12.66 -0.84
CA GLN A 297 -0.59 12.97 0.47
C GLN A 297 -0.38 14.45 0.83
N ARG A 298 0.85 14.95 0.68
CA ARG A 298 1.14 16.36 0.95
C ARG A 298 0.36 17.31 0.06
N ALA A 299 0.32 17.05 -1.23
CA ALA A 299 -0.40 17.89 -2.19
C ALA A 299 -1.90 17.90 -1.92
N LEU A 300 -2.47 16.73 -1.62
CA LEU A 300 -3.90 16.59 -1.29
C LEU A 300 -4.26 17.41 -0.05
N ILE A 301 -3.59 17.17 1.08
CA ILE A 301 -3.94 17.81 2.34
C ILE A 301 -3.67 19.32 2.33
N ARG A 302 -2.74 19.80 1.51
CA ARG A 302 -2.51 21.22 1.30
C ARG A 302 -3.50 21.90 0.36
N GLY A 303 -4.49 21.18 -0.17
CA GLY A 303 -5.50 21.73 -1.07
C GLY A 303 -4.97 22.03 -2.48
N GLU A 304 -3.85 21.41 -2.89
CA GLU A 304 -3.31 21.59 -4.24
C GLU A 304 -4.12 20.81 -5.31
N LEU A 305 -4.96 19.86 -4.87
CA LEU A 305 -5.75 18.98 -5.74
C LEU A 305 -7.25 19.25 -5.68
N LEU A 306 -7.75 19.82 -4.59
CA LEU A 306 -9.17 20.07 -4.34
C LEU A 306 -9.40 21.52 -3.92
N PRO A 307 -10.51 22.16 -4.37
CA PRO A 307 -10.95 23.42 -3.79
C PRO A 307 -11.28 23.28 -2.30
N PRO A 308 -11.32 24.38 -1.53
CA PRO A 308 -11.57 24.34 -0.08
C PRO A 308 -12.87 23.61 0.30
N ALA A 309 -13.97 23.81 -0.46
CA ALA A 309 -15.25 23.16 -0.17
C ALA A 309 -15.14 21.63 -0.27
N GLN A 310 -14.54 21.11 -1.36
CA GLN A 310 -14.38 19.67 -1.54
C GLN A 310 -13.34 19.06 -0.56
N MET A 311 -12.37 19.86 -0.13
CA MET A 311 -11.43 19.42 0.92
C MET A 311 -12.14 19.31 2.27
N GLU A 312 -13.02 20.26 2.60
CA GLU A 312 -13.84 20.18 3.82
C GLU A 312 -14.75 18.94 3.80
N GLU A 313 -15.39 18.63 2.67
CA GLU A 313 -16.19 17.42 2.49
C GLU A 313 -15.35 16.14 2.61
N MET A 314 -14.14 16.11 2.01
CA MET A 314 -13.24 14.94 2.14
C MET A 314 -12.88 14.66 3.59
N LEU A 315 -12.72 15.71 4.39
CA LEU A 315 -12.29 15.63 5.79
C LEU A 315 -13.46 15.59 6.77
N ASP A 316 -14.72 15.60 6.31
CA ASP A 316 -15.91 15.40 7.16
C ASP A 316 -15.94 13.95 7.62
N GLU A 317 -15.60 13.75 8.88
CA GLU A 317 -15.34 12.45 9.49
C GLU A 317 -16.62 11.81 10.03
N VAL A 318 -16.90 10.59 9.61
CA VAL A 318 -17.85 9.69 10.28
C VAL A 318 -17.07 8.90 11.33
N PRO A 319 -17.33 9.11 12.65
CA PRO A 319 -16.57 8.43 13.70
C PRO A 319 -16.85 6.92 13.73
N SER A 320 -15.83 6.12 14.02
CA SER A 320 -15.95 4.67 14.26
C SER A 320 -16.11 4.31 15.75
N GLY A 321 -16.00 5.29 16.66
CA GLY A 321 -16.27 5.11 18.10
C GLY A 321 -15.06 4.70 18.94
N ASP A 322 -13.90 4.42 18.35
CA ASP A 322 -12.68 3.96 19.02
C ASP A 322 -11.50 4.96 18.95
N GLY A 323 -11.77 6.20 18.57
CA GLY A 323 -10.78 7.24 18.30
C GLY A 323 -10.31 7.27 16.87
N THR A 324 -11.01 6.56 15.99
CA THR A 324 -10.80 6.52 14.56
C THR A 324 -12.05 6.93 13.82
N GLY A 325 -11.93 7.22 12.53
CA GLY A 325 -13.05 7.60 11.69
C GLY A 325 -12.70 7.52 10.21
N TYR A 326 -13.71 7.76 9.40
CA TYR A 326 -13.58 7.67 7.95
C TYR A 326 -14.24 8.88 7.27
N GLY A 327 -13.47 9.57 6.43
CA GLY A 327 -13.97 10.64 5.55
C GLY A 327 -14.26 10.12 4.15
N LEU A 328 -14.16 10.98 3.13
CA LEU A 328 -14.35 10.53 1.75
C LEU A 328 -13.04 9.93 1.20
N GLY A 329 -12.89 8.60 1.37
CA GLY A 329 -11.71 7.86 0.91
C GLY A 329 -10.44 8.08 1.74
N VAL A 330 -10.56 8.62 2.93
CA VAL A 330 -9.47 8.84 3.89
C VAL A 330 -9.84 8.31 5.27
N GLU A 331 -8.84 7.90 6.04
CA GLU A 331 -8.95 7.39 7.41
C GLU A 331 -8.38 8.42 8.39
N PHE A 332 -8.95 8.47 9.59
CA PHE A 332 -8.46 9.28 10.69
C PHE A 332 -8.05 8.41 11.86
N ALA A 333 -7.00 8.80 12.56
CA ALA A 333 -6.60 8.19 13.81
C ALA A 333 -6.08 9.24 14.79
N GLN A 334 -6.51 9.12 16.06
CA GLN A 334 -5.97 9.90 17.17
C GLN A 334 -4.81 9.13 17.77
N LEU A 335 -3.58 9.66 17.67
CA LEU A 335 -2.39 9.05 18.23
C LEU A 335 -2.29 9.27 19.74
N SER A 336 -1.47 8.46 20.41
CA SER A 336 -1.30 8.48 21.87
C SER A 336 -0.79 9.83 22.43
N CYS A 337 -0.07 10.60 21.64
CA CYS A 337 0.43 11.93 21.98
C CYS A 337 -0.54 13.07 21.68
N GLY A 338 -1.76 12.78 21.25
CA GLY A 338 -2.76 13.80 20.93
C GLY A 338 -2.68 14.35 19.51
N VAL A 339 -1.76 13.87 18.67
CA VAL A 339 -1.72 14.22 17.25
C VAL A 339 -2.81 13.44 16.51
N LYS A 340 -3.63 14.14 15.73
CA LYS A 340 -4.57 13.51 14.79
C LYS A 340 -3.94 13.41 13.41
N VAL A 341 -3.92 12.21 12.87
CA VAL A 341 -3.42 11.93 11.52
C VAL A 341 -4.56 11.59 10.57
N VAL A 342 -4.36 11.88 9.29
CA VAL A 342 -5.26 11.56 8.20
C VAL A 342 -4.48 10.86 7.09
N GLY A 343 -5.07 9.88 6.44
CA GLY A 343 -4.41 9.15 5.36
C GLY A 343 -5.17 7.93 4.89
N LYS A 344 -4.46 6.93 4.44
CA LYS A 344 -5.05 5.64 4.05
C LYS A 344 -4.06 4.51 4.22
N SER A 345 -4.53 3.41 4.77
CA SER A 345 -3.83 2.12 4.80
C SER A 345 -4.13 1.31 3.55
N GLY A 346 -3.30 0.31 3.27
CA GLY A 346 -3.53 -0.63 2.19
C GLY A 346 -2.96 -2.01 2.47
N ARG A 347 -3.74 -3.05 2.15
CA ARG A 347 -3.32 -4.46 2.26
C ARG A 347 -3.74 -5.24 1.03
N THR A 348 -2.84 -6.05 0.51
CA THR A 348 -3.08 -7.08 -0.50
C THR A 348 -2.04 -8.18 -0.34
N ASN A 349 -2.12 -9.27 -1.12
CA ASN A 349 -1.14 -10.34 -1.04
C ASN A 349 0.28 -9.81 -1.14
N GLY A 350 1.09 -10.08 -0.10
CA GLY A 350 2.48 -9.68 -0.01
C GLY A 350 2.75 -8.18 0.16
N SER A 351 1.77 -7.37 0.56
CA SER A 351 1.96 -5.93 0.73
C SER A 351 1.08 -5.34 1.83
N LEU A 352 1.70 -4.66 2.78
CA LEU A 352 1.05 -3.79 3.76
C LEU A 352 1.62 -2.37 3.63
N SER A 353 0.77 -1.37 3.56
CA SER A 353 1.18 0.02 3.31
C SER A 353 0.42 1.00 4.17
N ALA A 354 1.09 2.08 4.58
CA ALA A 354 0.47 3.27 5.14
C ALA A 354 0.90 4.50 4.37
N MET A 355 -0.03 5.40 4.17
CA MET A 355 0.18 6.76 3.69
C MET A 355 -0.58 7.68 4.64
N VAL A 356 0.12 8.34 5.56
CA VAL A 356 -0.49 9.15 6.63
C VAL A 356 0.24 10.48 6.80
N GLY A 357 -0.45 11.48 7.31
CA GLY A 357 0.14 12.78 7.60
C GLY A 357 -0.70 13.57 8.58
N THR A 358 -0.13 14.69 9.08
CA THR A 358 -0.87 15.66 9.88
C THR A 358 -1.89 16.41 9.01
N GLN A 359 -3.00 16.83 9.62
CA GLN A 359 -4.07 17.55 8.92
C GLN A 359 -3.65 18.91 8.33
N ASP A 360 -2.53 19.48 8.77
CA ASP A 360 -1.96 20.70 8.21
C ASP A 360 -1.01 20.46 7.03
N GLY A 361 -0.82 19.19 6.63
CA GLY A 361 0.03 18.80 5.52
C GLY A 361 1.51 19.12 5.68
N LYS A 362 2.01 19.29 6.93
CA LYS A 362 3.42 19.63 7.19
C LYS A 362 4.27 18.41 7.51
N HIS A 363 3.68 17.33 7.97
CA HIS A 363 4.40 16.11 8.31
C HIS A 363 3.70 14.89 7.68
N GLN A 364 4.44 14.10 6.89
CA GLN A 364 3.95 12.91 6.22
C GLN A 364 4.87 11.73 6.49
N LEU A 365 4.25 10.55 6.58
CA LEU A 365 4.90 9.25 6.59
C LEU A 365 4.22 8.35 5.57
N THR A 366 5.01 7.73 4.71
CA THR A 366 4.57 6.59 3.89
C THR A 366 5.51 5.44 4.13
N PHE A 367 4.99 4.25 4.40
CA PHE A 367 5.80 3.04 4.44
C PHE A 367 5.09 1.86 3.78
N ASN A 368 5.91 0.90 3.36
CA ASN A 368 5.47 -0.37 2.80
C ASN A 368 6.29 -1.52 3.38
N VAL A 369 5.58 -2.56 3.79
CA VAL A 369 6.12 -3.86 4.20
C VAL A 369 5.86 -4.85 3.07
N ASN A 370 6.84 -5.64 2.66
CA ASN A 370 6.70 -6.64 1.59
C ASN A 370 6.33 -8.04 2.11
N GLY A 371 5.52 -8.09 3.14
CA GLY A 371 4.80 -9.25 3.67
C GLY A 371 3.39 -8.83 4.05
N ASP A 372 2.44 -9.76 4.13
CA ASP A 372 1.03 -9.47 4.39
C ASP A 372 0.51 -10.03 5.72
N TRP A 373 1.35 -10.71 6.50
CA TRP A 373 1.00 -11.17 7.85
C TRP A 373 1.43 -10.17 8.91
N LEU A 374 0.66 -10.08 9.98
CA LEU A 374 1.01 -9.33 11.18
C LEU A 374 0.62 -10.18 12.39
N GLN A 375 1.59 -10.85 13.01
CA GLN A 375 1.38 -11.56 14.27
C GLN A 375 1.03 -10.61 15.42
N ASP A 376 1.53 -9.38 15.35
CA ASP A 376 1.23 -8.27 16.26
C ASP A 376 0.97 -7.00 15.45
N GLY A 377 -0.31 -6.67 15.29
CA GLY A 377 -0.76 -5.45 14.60
C GLY A 377 -0.26 -4.16 15.25
N SER A 378 0.12 -4.20 16.53
CA SER A 378 0.66 -3.03 17.23
C SER A 378 1.99 -2.54 16.62
N LEU A 379 2.78 -3.42 16.00
CA LEU A 379 4.05 -3.05 15.37
C LEU A 379 3.85 -2.10 14.17
N TYR A 380 2.75 -2.29 13.44
CA TYR A 380 2.40 -1.39 12.34
C TYR A 380 1.99 0.00 12.88
N VAL A 381 1.16 0.03 13.93
CA VAL A 381 0.76 1.28 14.60
C VAL A 381 1.96 1.98 15.21
N ASN A 382 2.87 1.21 15.83
CA ASN A 382 4.08 1.74 16.47
C ASN A 382 5.00 2.46 15.47
N ALA A 383 5.01 2.06 14.20
CA ALA A 383 5.76 2.79 13.16
C ALA A 383 5.17 4.20 12.92
N ILE A 384 3.84 4.34 12.98
CA ILE A 384 3.15 5.64 12.87
C ILE A 384 3.37 6.45 14.14
N GLU A 385 3.13 5.87 15.32
CA GLU A 385 3.34 6.51 16.62
C GLU A 385 4.79 7.01 16.80
N ALA A 386 5.77 6.20 16.40
CA ALA A 386 7.17 6.56 16.48
C ALA A 386 7.52 7.81 15.66
N GLU A 387 6.93 7.95 14.46
CA GLU A 387 7.20 9.09 13.59
C GLU A 387 6.55 10.37 14.11
N PHE A 388 5.28 10.32 14.50
CA PHE A 388 4.54 11.52 14.86
C PHE A 388 4.65 11.88 16.33
N CYS A 389 4.91 10.91 17.21
CA CYS A 389 5.00 11.10 18.66
C CYS A 389 6.43 11.02 19.20
N GLY A 390 7.41 10.61 18.39
CA GLY A 390 8.81 10.47 18.80
C GLY A 390 9.06 9.37 19.84
N LYS A 391 8.08 8.51 20.08
CA LYS A 391 8.14 7.42 21.06
C LYS A 391 7.48 6.18 20.46
N THR A 392 8.09 5.03 20.67
CA THR A 392 7.36 3.76 20.58
C THR A 392 6.52 3.65 21.84
N PRO A 393 5.19 3.46 21.78
CA PRO A 393 4.40 3.21 22.98
C PRO A 393 5.03 2.05 23.73
N LEU A 394 5.27 2.21 25.02
CA LEU A 394 5.67 1.10 25.87
C LEU A 394 4.59 0.04 25.74
N SER A 395 5.01 -1.21 25.49
CA SER A 395 4.14 -2.38 25.48
C SER A 395 3.45 -2.51 26.85
N THR A 396 2.40 -1.72 27.06
CA THR A 396 1.45 -2.00 28.12
C THR A 396 0.48 -3.04 27.51
N ARG A 397 0.42 -4.21 28.13
CA ARG A 397 -0.62 -5.20 27.92
C ARG A 397 -2.01 -4.60 28.17
N GLN A 398 -2.48 -3.78 27.26
CA GLN A 398 -3.89 -3.58 27.02
C GLN A 398 -4.21 -4.27 25.70
N PRO A 399 -5.30 -5.08 25.69
CA PRO A 399 -5.71 -5.70 24.45
C PRO A 399 -5.90 -4.59 23.42
N SER A 400 -5.08 -4.67 22.37
CA SER A 400 -5.19 -3.95 21.11
C SER A 400 -6.23 -2.82 21.12
N ARG A 401 -5.80 -1.57 21.28
CA ARG A 401 -6.35 -0.57 20.38
C ARG A 401 -5.87 -1.05 19.01
N ALA A 402 -6.68 -1.87 18.38
CA ALA A 402 -6.54 -2.13 16.98
C ALA A 402 -6.33 -0.79 16.31
N LEU A 403 -5.44 -0.72 15.30
CA LEU A 403 -5.71 0.17 14.19
C LEU A 403 -7.19 -0.01 13.90
N PRO A 404 -7.90 1.08 13.58
CA PRO A 404 -9.29 0.96 13.17
C PRO A 404 -9.39 -0.28 12.30
N ASP A 405 -10.49 -1.00 12.40
CA ASP A 405 -10.84 -2.17 11.57
C ASP A 405 -10.68 -1.95 10.06
N SER A 406 -10.06 -0.85 9.70
CA SER A 406 -9.59 -0.45 8.38
C SER A 406 -8.26 -1.06 7.90
N LEU A 407 -7.47 -1.75 8.72
CA LEU A 407 -6.82 -2.95 8.17
C LEU A 407 -8.00 -3.85 7.86
N PRO A 408 -8.37 -3.99 6.60
CA PRO A 408 -9.65 -4.58 6.33
C PRO A 408 -9.70 -5.91 7.04
N ASP A 409 -10.63 -6.06 8.02
CA ASP A 409 -11.19 -7.33 8.44
C ASP A 409 -11.74 -8.12 7.24
N SER A 410 -11.50 -7.57 6.04
CA SER A 410 -11.80 -8.20 4.77
C SER A 410 -11.23 -9.60 4.64
N PHE A 411 -10.40 -10.01 5.60
CA PHE A 411 -9.77 -11.31 5.61
C PHE A 411 -9.71 -11.97 7.00
N ALA A 412 -10.25 -11.37 8.05
CA ALA A 412 -10.45 -12.06 9.31
C ALA A 412 -11.74 -12.88 9.23
N THR A 413 -11.64 -14.12 8.81
CA THR A 413 -12.66 -15.13 9.13
C THR A 413 -12.62 -15.33 10.63
N ARG A 414 -13.53 -14.69 11.40
CA ARG A 414 -13.85 -15.20 12.74
C ARG A 414 -14.41 -16.59 12.55
N PRO A 415 -13.83 -17.61 13.21
CA PRO A 415 -14.50 -18.90 13.31
C PRO A 415 -15.86 -18.60 13.98
N GLY A 416 -16.94 -19.00 13.34
CA GLY A 416 -18.27 -18.86 13.91
C GLY A 416 -18.27 -19.42 15.32
N SER A 417 -18.66 -18.59 16.30
CA SER A 417 -19.17 -19.10 17.57
C SER A 417 -20.42 -19.88 17.20
N GLY A 418 -20.26 -21.20 17.04
CA GLY A 418 -21.40 -22.10 17.11
C GLY A 418 -21.94 -22.05 18.52
N ASP A 419 -23.20 -21.69 18.63
CA ASP A 419 -24.26 -22.28 19.42
C ASP A 419 -25.60 -21.85 18.84
#